data_7e36dbde99acef8c89a6cc4e644efd0d
#
_entry.id   7e36dbde99acef8c89a6cc4e644efd0d
#
_cell.length_a   1.000
_cell.length_b   1.000
_cell.length_c   1.000
_cell.angle_alpha   90.00
_cell.angle_beta   90.00
_cell.angle_gamma   90.00
#
_symmetry.space_group_name_H-M   'P 1'
#
loop_
_entity.id
_entity.type
_entity.pdbx_description
1 polymer ?
#
loop_
_entity_poly.entity_id
_entity_poly.type
_entity_poly.pdbx_seq_one_letter_code
_entity_poly.pdbx_strand_id
1 'polypeptide(L)'
;MHRHRRPTTALRVLPYLSLLALLLGTACSSQPPQQLAPASYAMTDTGHTFLGTAIERSSTDHDQKSGFRLLNNGLDAFAVRLLLMEAAEASIDVQTYLYHDDVTSQLFSHYLIRAADRGVRVRLLLDDFGHGGQEPLLASMASHPNVSVRLFNPFSSRTVPYLDMLTDFSEKSRRMHNKTFTVDNQAAIIGGRNIGDTYFAADPITGFADLDVLGVGPFARKISASFDTYWNHALAVPIATLWQEELPSLTATRQALTSSSESEKAQAYLARLTSLGIIDELRQQQLELHWARSDVVYDHPDKLLTDPDDDASHMAPELVKLLQDLDNEALIISPYFIPGDALVGRFADWRTQGARVLVLTNSLAANDVAAVHAGYAHYREALLEAGTELWELRPRPSLHEDRSSQPFGSSRASLHAKTMVFDRRKIFVGSMNLDPRSVNLNTEIGAVIDSSEMAGNAAEGFLKLLPDYAWRLQLVETSGLFGNRAELIWLDTGHSPPTVVSEGKEPEAGLWRRFQAWFIGLLPVESLL
;
A
#
# COMPACT_ATOMS: atom_id res chain seq x y z
N MET A 1 6.13 -24.18 -78.72
CA MET A 1 6.78 -23.90 -77.43
C MET A 1 6.04 -22.73 -76.79
N HIS A 2 4.99 -22.97 -75.99
CA HIS A 2 4.26 -21.95 -75.26
C HIS A 2 4.72 -21.96 -73.77
N ARG A 3 5.31 -20.85 -73.34
CA ARG A 3 5.64 -20.62 -71.88
C ARG A 3 4.45 -19.91 -71.25
N HIS A 4 3.76 -20.61 -70.32
CA HIS A 4 2.78 -20.02 -69.42
C HIS A 4 3.50 -19.25 -68.33
N ARG A 5 3.24 -17.94 -68.24
CA ARG A 5 3.57 -17.11 -67.04
C ARG A 5 2.44 -17.23 -66.03
N ARG A 6 2.73 -17.63 -64.80
CA ARG A 6 1.82 -17.58 -63.64
C ARG A 6 1.71 -16.14 -63.14
N PRO A 7 0.50 -15.65 -62.79
CA PRO A 7 0.37 -14.32 -62.18
C PRO A 7 0.73 -14.39 -60.67
N THR A 8 1.49 -13.40 -60.21
CA THR A 8 1.89 -13.20 -58.82
C THR A 8 0.72 -12.70 -57.98
N THR A 9 0.43 -13.40 -56.87
CA THR A 9 -0.66 -13.18 -55.90
C THR A 9 -0.41 -12.01 -54.94
N ALA A 10 0.55 -11.13 -55.22
CA ALA A 10 1.01 -10.08 -54.26
C ALA A 10 0.18 -8.78 -54.22
N LEU A 11 -0.86 -8.63 -55.08
CA LEU A 11 -1.52 -7.32 -55.26
C LEU A 11 -2.90 -7.18 -54.61
N ARG A 12 -3.36 -8.15 -53.80
CA ARG A 12 -4.71 -8.11 -53.19
C ARG A 12 -4.77 -7.79 -51.69
N VAL A 13 -3.64 -7.65 -51.00
CA VAL A 13 -3.59 -7.40 -49.57
C VAL A 13 -3.46 -5.91 -49.22
N LEU A 14 -2.95 -5.09 -50.13
CA LEU A 14 -2.74 -3.65 -49.91
C LEU A 14 -3.99 -2.84 -49.52
N PRO A 15 -5.18 -3.05 -50.16
CA PRO A 15 -6.36 -2.25 -49.84
C PRO A 15 -6.95 -2.55 -48.45
N TYR A 16 -6.74 -3.75 -47.92
CA TYR A 16 -7.22 -4.11 -46.55
C TYR A 16 -6.34 -3.56 -45.46
N LEU A 17 -5.04 -3.45 -45.67
CA LEU A 17 -4.10 -2.80 -44.77
C LEU A 17 -4.34 -1.29 -44.71
N SER A 18 -4.67 -0.65 -45.84
CA SER A 18 -5.02 0.78 -45.87
C SER A 18 -6.35 1.09 -45.19
N LEU A 19 -7.35 0.18 -45.30
CA LEU A 19 -8.63 0.33 -44.62
C LEU A 19 -8.51 0.13 -43.10
N LEU A 20 -7.65 -0.79 -42.66
CA LEU A 20 -7.35 -1.00 -41.22
C LEU A 20 -6.59 0.19 -40.65
N ALA A 21 -5.66 0.78 -41.38
CA ALA A 21 -4.95 2.00 -40.98
C ALA A 21 -5.86 3.24 -40.92
N LEU A 22 -6.87 3.35 -41.80
CA LEU A 22 -7.87 4.42 -41.76
C LEU A 22 -8.85 4.26 -40.58
N LEU A 23 -9.20 3.03 -40.20
CA LEU A 23 -10.05 2.76 -39.03
C LEU A 23 -9.33 3.00 -37.70
N LEU A 24 -8.00 2.87 -37.67
CA LEU A 24 -7.18 3.19 -36.50
C LEU A 24 -6.91 4.70 -36.36
N GLY A 25 -7.04 5.48 -37.45
CA GLY A 25 -6.77 6.92 -37.43
C GLY A 25 -7.93 7.80 -36.96
N THR A 26 -9.13 7.26 -36.71
CA THR A 26 -10.31 8.05 -36.28
C THR A 26 -10.65 7.93 -34.79
N ALA A 27 -9.86 7.19 -34.05
CA ALA A 27 -10.00 7.10 -32.58
C ALA A 27 -9.19 8.18 -31.85
N CYS A 28 -9.18 9.42 -32.33
CA CYS A 28 -8.94 10.56 -31.46
C CYS A 28 -10.23 10.76 -30.65
N SER A 29 -10.41 10.00 -29.57
CA SER A 29 -11.40 10.34 -28.56
C SER A 29 -10.92 11.62 -27.88
N SER A 30 -11.45 12.77 -28.33
CA SER A 30 -11.42 13.98 -27.52
C SER A 30 -12.08 13.60 -26.20
N GLN A 31 -11.30 13.53 -25.10
CA GLN A 31 -11.89 13.46 -23.77
C GLN A 31 -12.92 14.59 -23.68
N PRO A 32 -14.17 14.34 -23.25
CA PRO A 32 -15.12 15.41 -23.02
C PRO A 32 -14.43 16.43 -22.10
N PRO A 33 -14.69 17.75 -22.28
CA PRO A 33 -14.10 18.76 -21.42
C PRO A 33 -14.39 18.35 -19.99
N GLN A 34 -13.33 18.14 -19.23
CA GLN A 34 -13.38 17.67 -17.85
C GLN A 34 -14.13 18.71 -17.05
N GLN A 35 -15.40 18.47 -16.77
CA GLN A 35 -16.17 19.32 -15.88
C GLN A 35 -15.54 19.11 -14.49
N LEU A 36 -14.67 20.04 -14.08
CA LEU A 36 -14.08 20.06 -12.77
C LEU A 36 -15.20 20.03 -11.74
N ALA A 37 -15.25 18.97 -10.95
CA ALA A 37 -16.22 18.91 -9.86
C ALA A 37 -15.95 20.07 -8.89
N PRO A 38 -16.99 20.59 -8.21
CA PRO A 38 -16.82 21.64 -7.22
C PRO A 38 -15.76 21.26 -6.19
N ALA A 39 -14.87 22.21 -5.86
CA ALA A 39 -13.87 22.00 -4.83
C ALA A 39 -14.55 21.77 -3.48
N SER A 40 -13.98 20.87 -2.68
CA SER A 40 -14.49 20.54 -1.35
C SER A 40 -13.32 20.23 -0.43
N TYR A 41 -13.37 20.76 0.79
CA TYR A 41 -12.28 20.71 1.75
C TYR A 41 -12.71 20.02 3.05
N ALA A 42 -11.73 19.62 3.87
CA ALA A 42 -11.96 19.09 5.20
C ALA A 42 -12.77 20.07 6.06
N MET A 43 -13.66 19.54 6.88
CA MET A 43 -14.40 20.36 7.85
C MET A 43 -13.46 20.76 9.00
N THR A 44 -13.36 22.05 9.29
CA THR A 44 -12.44 22.57 10.31
C THR A 44 -13.11 22.81 11.66
N ASP A 45 -14.42 23.07 11.68
CA ASP A 45 -15.19 23.27 12.92
C ASP A 45 -15.77 21.93 13.42
N THR A 46 -14.86 21.06 13.90
CA THR A 46 -15.20 19.70 14.38
C THR A 46 -14.72 19.45 15.82
N GLY A 47 -14.23 20.49 16.51
CA GLY A 47 -13.85 20.37 17.91
C GLY A 47 -15.02 20.03 18.86
N HIS A 48 -16.26 20.33 18.47
CA HIS A 48 -17.47 20.01 19.21
C HIS A 48 -17.95 18.57 19.06
N THR A 49 -17.42 17.82 18.08
CA THR A 49 -17.78 16.40 17.88
C THR A 49 -17.33 15.54 19.06
N PHE A 50 -17.90 14.35 19.17
CA PHE A 50 -17.48 13.37 20.19
C PHE A 50 -15.97 13.13 20.16
N LEU A 51 -15.40 12.89 18.95
CA LEU A 51 -13.96 12.70 18.77
C LEU A 51 -13.18 13.97 19.12
N GLY A 52 -13.61 15.15 18.65
CA GLY A 52 -12.97 16.42 18.96
C GLY A 52 -12.87 16.67 20.46
N THR A 53 -14.00 16.51 21.18
CA THR A 53 -14.06 16.68 22.63
C THR A 53 -13.20 15.67 23.39
N ALA A 54 -13.17 14.40 22.96
CA ALA A 54 -12.37 13.36 23.59
C ALA A 54 -10.87 13.64 23.40
N ILE A 55 -10.46 14.04 22.19
CA ILE A 55 -9.06 14.35 21.85
C ILE A 55 -8.59 15.62 22.56
N GLU A 56 -9.41 16.66 22.64
CA GLU A 56 -9.09 17.89 23.37
C GLU A 56 -8.76 17.58 24.84
N ARG A 57 -9.58 16.76 25.49
CA ARG A 57 -9.34 16.35 26.88
C ARG A 57 -8.02 15.59 27.07
N SER A 58 -7.73 14.64 26.16
CA SER A 58 -6.51 13.82 26.25
C SER A 58 -5.24 14.57 25.85
N SER A 59 -5.36 15.67 25.09
CA SER A 59 -4.22 16.46 24.61
C SER A 59 -3.82 17.64 25.51
N THR A 60 -4.52 17.86 26.64
CA THR A 60 -4.36 19.05 27.50
C THR A 60 -2.90 19.31 27.91
N ASP A 61 -2.13 18.24 28.20
CA ASP A 61 -0.73 18.32 28.62
C ASP A 61 0.27 18.11 27.46
N HIS A 62 -0.22 18.11 26.20
CA HIS A 62 0.55 17.71 25.04
C HIS A 62 0.52 18.74 23.90
N ASP A 63 0.82 20.01 24.23
CA ASP A 63 0.79 21.11 23.26
C ASP A 63 1.59 20.79 21.97
N GLN A 64 0.99 21.04 20.81
CA GLN A 64 1.52 20.78 19.45
C GLN A 64 1.94 19.33 19.16
N LYS A 65 1.67 18.38 20.06
CA LYS A 65 1.87 16.95 19.79
C LYS A 65 0.59 16.30 19.29
N SER A 66 0.78 15.18 18.64
CA SER A 66 -0.29 14.27 18.23
C SER A 66 -0.18 12.97 19.02
N GLY A 67 -1.33 12.36 19.32
CA GLY A 67 -1.34 11.05 19.97
C GLY A 67 -1.34 9.94 18.92
N PHE A 68 -0.51 8.92 19.12
CA PHE A 68 -0.31 7.83 18.14
C PHE A 68 -0.51 6.46 18.76
N ARG A 69 -1.08 5.53 17.97
CA ARG A 69 -1.13 4.10 18.26
C ARG A 69 -0.78 3.30 17.02
N LEU A 70 0.18 2.38 17.10
CA LEU A 70 0.46 1.43 16.02
C LEU A 70 -0.63 0.36 15.93
N LEU A 71 -1.07 0.07 14.73
CA LEU A 71 -2.06 -0.97 14.39
C LEU A 71 -1.35 -2.07 13.59
N ASN A 72 -0.64 -2.93 14.30
CA ASN A 72 0.15 -4.01 13.73
C ASN A 72 -0.68 -5.27 13.38
N ASN A 73 -1.87 -5.39 13.94
CA ASN A 73 -2.81 -6.47 13.68
C ASN A 73 -3.91 -6.01 12.72
N GLY A 74 -4.20 -6.81 11.69
CA GLY A 74 -5.26 -6.50 10.71
C GLY A 74 -6.65 -6.42 11.31
N LEU A 75 -6.96 -7.25 12.32
CA LEU A 75 -8.25 -7.19 13.04
C LEU A 75 -8.40 -5.87 13.79
N ASP A 76 -7.38 -5.46 14.57
CA ASP A 76 -7.39 -4.18 15.29
C ASP A 76 -7.51 -3.00 14.31
N ALA A 77 -6.77 -3.06 13.20
CA ALA A 77 -6.80 -2.02 12.18
C ALA A 77 -8.20 -1.84 11.55
N PHE A 78 -8.95 -2.92 11.35
CA PHE A 78 -10.31 -2.86 10.84
C PHE A 78 -11.31 -2.43 11.91
N ALA A 79 -11.21 -3.01 13.11
CA ALA A 79 -12.06 -2.68 14.24
C ALA A 79 -12.03 -1.19 14.58
N VAL A 80 -10.83 -0.59 14.63
CA VAL A 80 -10.65 0.86 14.86
C VAL A 80 -11.34 1.67 13.76
N ARG A 81 -11.23 1.28 12.48
CA ARG A 81 -11.92 1.97 11.38
C ARG A 81 -13.44 1.92 11.54
N LEU A 82 -14.01 0.76 11.89
CA LEU A 82 -15.47 0.63 12.11
C LEU A 82 -15.94 1.49 13.27
N LEU A 83 -15.21 1.48 14.40
CA LEU A 83 -15.58 2.30 15.56
C LEU A 83 -15.47 3.81 15.27
N LEU A 84 -14.44 4.23 14.54
CA LEU A 84 -14.32 5.63 14.10
C LEU A 84 -15.46 6.03 13.17
N MET A 85 -15.89 5.14 12.24
CA MET A 85 -17.06 5.39 11.39
C MET A 85 -18.36 5.48 12.21
N GLU A 86 -18.52 4.68 13.27
CA GLU A 86 -19.68 4.78 14.17
C GLU A 86 -19.66 6.07 15.00
N ALA A 87 -18.48 6.51 15.43
CA ALA A 87 -18.29 7.73 16.22
C ALA A 87 -18.32 9.02 15.37
N ALA A 88 -18.26 8.91 14.04
CA ALA A 88 -18.26 10.05 13.13
C ALA A 88 -19.55 10.87 13.24
N GLU A 89 -19.42 12.19 13.37
CA GLU A 89 -20.54 13.15 13.46
C GLU A 89 -20.52 14.19 12.34
N ALA A 90 -19.35 14.48 11.75
CA ALA A 90 -19.21 15.53 10.74
C ALA A 90 -18.74 15.00 9.37
N SER A 91 -17.62 14.27 9.32
CA SER A 91 -17.04 13.86 8.04
C SER A 91 -16.19 12.58 8.12
N ILE A 92 -16.17 11.84 7.01
CA ILE A 92 -15.27 10.72 6.76
C ILE A 92 -14.63 10.94 5.39
N ASP A 93 -13.29 10.94 5.33
CA ASP A 93 -12.51 11.04 4.11
C ASP A 93 -11.65 9.77 3.96
N VAL A 94 -11.80 9.07 2.84
CA VAL A 94 -11.11 7.81 2.55
C VAL A 94 -10.35 7.92 1.25
N GLN A 95 -9.06 7.60 1.27
CA GLN A 95 -8.22 7.48 0.09
C GLN A 95 -7.58 6.09 0.09
N THR A 96 -7.70 5.34 -1.01
CA THR A 96 -7.11 4.00 -1.12
C THR A 96 -6.79 3.63 -2.57
N TYR A 97 -5.81 2.75 -2.72
CA TYR A 97 -5.40 2.22 -4.02
C TYR A 97 -6.29 1.05 -4.46
N LEU A 98 -6.50 0.06 -3.59
CA LEU A 98 -7.34 -1.12 -3.88
C LEU A 98 -8.60 -1.13 -3.02
N TYR A 99 -9.71 -1.56 -3.64
CA TYR A 99 -11.00 -1.75 -2.99
C TYR A 99 -11.62 -3.04 -3.55
N HIS A 100 -11.42 -4.16 -2.84
CA HIS A 100 -11.80 -5.48 -3.33
C HIS A 100 -13.30 -5.74 -3.20
N ASP A 101 -13.79 -6.81 -3.84
CA ASP A 101 -15.14 -7.34 -3.65
C ASP A 101 -15.10 -8.52 -2.68
N ASP A 102 -15.14 -8.22 -1.38
CA ASP A 102 -15.01 -9.22 -0.32
C ASP A 102 -15.74 -8.80 0.97
N VAL A 103 -15.64 -9.59 2.03
CA VAL A 103 -16.38 -9.37 3.28
C VAL A 103 -16.02 -8.02 3.91
N THR A 104 -14.74 -7.67 3.97
CA THR A 104 -14.30 -6.44 4.65
C THR A 104 -14.71 -5.20 3.88
N SER A 105 -14.63 -5.20 2.56
CA SER A 105 -15.07 -4.07 1.74
C SER A 105 -16.60 -3.89 1.75
N GLN A 106 -17.38 -4.98 1.78
CA GLN A 106 -18.82 -4.93 1.94
C GLN A 106 -19.21 -4.35 3.32
N LEU A 107 -18.57 -4.80 4.40
CA LEU A 107 -18.75 -4.23 5.74
C LEU A 107 -18.33 -2.76 5.77
N PHE A 108 -17.19 -2.40 5.20
CA PHE A 108 -16.69 -1.03 5.14
C PHE A 108 -17.71 -0.11 4.42
N SER A 109 -18.22 -0.53 3.25
CA SER A 109 -19.27 0.18 2.50
C SER A 109 -20.57 0.32 3.31
N HIS A 110 -20.98 -0.75 4.03
CA HIS A 110 -22.15 -0.73 4.90
C HIS A 110 -22.02 0.34 5.99
N TYR A 111 -20.88 0.41 6.68
CA TYR A 111 -20.65 1.40 7.73
C TYR A 111 -20.53 2.83 7.18
N LEU A 112 -19.95 3.03 5.97
CA LEU A 112 -19.93 4.34 5.30
C LEU A 112 -21.35 4.84 4.99
N ILE A 113 -22.22 3.99 4.42
CA ILE A 113 -23.63 4.35 4.13
C ILE A 113 -24.38 4.66 5.43
N ARG A 114 -24.20 3.86 6.48
CA ARG A 114 -24.81 4.13 7.80
C ARG A 114 -24.35 5.48 8.39
N ALA A 115 -23.09 5.83 8.23
CA ALA A 115 -22.59 7.14 8.65
C ALA A 115 -23.24 8.27 7.81
N ALA A 116 -23.32 8.10 6.49
CA ALA A 116 -23.97 9.04 5.60
C ALA A 116 -25.47 9.22 5.92
N ASP A 117 -26.18 8.14 6.27
CA ASP A 117 -27.59 8.16 6.72
C ASP A 117 -27.78 8.95 8.03
N ARG A 118 -26.76 9.05 8.88
CA ARG A 118 -26.75 9.92 10.08
C ARG A 118 -26.45 11.39 9.76
N GLY A 119 -26.14 11.72 8.50
CA GLY A 119 -25.81 13.09 8.08
C GLY A 119 -24.30 13.36 7.94
N VAL A 120 -23.45 12.38 8.19
CA VAL A 120 -21.99 12.49 8.03
C VAL A 120 -21.64 12.64 6.55
N ARG A 121 -20.80 13.63 6.21
CA ARG A 121 -20.28 13.78 4.86
C ARG A 121 -19.20 12.74 4.59
N VAL A 122 -19.37 11.96 3.54
CA VAL A 122 -18.41 10.92 3.11
C VAL A 122 -17.77 11.31 1.78
N ARG A 123 -16.43 11.36 1.72
CA ARG A 123 -15.65 11.49 0.48
C ARG A 123 -14.78 10.25 0.31
N LEU A 124 -14.94 9.54 -0.81
CA LEU A 124 -14.19 8.33 -1.14
C LEU A 124 -13.39 8.57 -2.42
N LEU A 125 -12.06 8.57 -2.32
CA LEU A 125 -11.11 8.73 -3.42
C LEU A 125 -10.39 7.40 -3.66
N LEU A 126 -10.61 6.81 -4.83
CA LEU A 126 -10.06 5.52 -5.22
C LEU A 126 -9.17 5.69 -6.45
N ASP A 127 -8.07 4.95 -6.52
CA ASP A 127 -7.36 4.78 -7.78
C ASP A 127 -8.20 3.92 -8.73
N ASP A 128 -8.25 4.28 -10.02
CA ASP A 128 -9.08 3.58 -10.99
C ASP A 128 -8.56 2.17 -11.37
N PHE A 129 -7.37 1.81 -10.94
CA PHE A 129 -6.80 0.48 -11.20
C PHE A 129 -7.40 -0.62 -10.30
N GLY A 130 -7.78 -0.30 -9.08
CA GLY A 130 -7.88 -1.28 -8.00
C GLY A 130 -9.26 -1.52 -7.38
N HIS A 131 -10.38 -1.25 -8.07
CA HIS A 131 -11.72 -1.47 -7.51
C HIS A 131 -12.48 -2.68 -8.08
N GLY A 132 -11.83 -3.50 -8.93
CA GLY A 132 -12.20 -4.87 -9.26
C GLY A 132 -13.69 -5.17 -9.54
N GLY A 133 -14.40 -4.32 -10.33
CA GLY A 133 -15.82 -4.53 -10.63
C GLY A 133 -16.78 -3.95 -9.57
N GLN A 134 -16.28 -3.16 -8.61
CA GLN A 134 -17.09 -2.47 -7.59
C GLN A 134 -17.74 -1.18 -8.09
N GLU A 135 -17.53 -0.79 -9.36
CA GLU A 135 -18.09 0.44 -9.92
C GLU A 135 -19.61 0.57 -9.73
N PRO A 136 -20.45 -0.47 -9.92
CA PRO A 136 -21.88 -0.34 -9.71
C PRO A 136 -22.23 0.02 -8.26
N LEU A 137 -21.56 -0.61 -7.28
CA LEU A 137 -21.71 -0.31 -5.87
C LEU A 137 -21.29 1.13 -5.57
N LEU A 138 -20.09 1.51 -5.97
CA LEU A 138 -19.48 2.82 -5.71
C LEU A 138 -20.31 3.95 -6.35
N ALA A 139 -20.76 3.76 -7.59
CA ALA A 139 -21.58 4.73 -8.29
C ALA A 139 -23.00 4.83 -7.67
N SER A 140 -23.58 3.72 -7.22
CA SER A 140 -24.83 3.75 -6.46
C SER A 140 -24.66 4.44 -5.10
N MET A 141 -23.56 4.19 -4.37
CA MET A 141 -23.26 4.91 -3.13
C MET A 141 -23.16 6.43 -3.37
N ALA A 142 -22.55 6.84 -4.49
CA ALA A 142 -22.43 8.24 -4.88
C ALA A 142 -23.79 8.93 -5.18
N SER A 143 -24.89 8.16 -5.33
CA SER A 143 -26.25 8.73 -5.42
C SER A 143 -26.81 9.19 -4.07
N HIS A 144 -26.17 8.82 -2.94
CA HIS A 144 -26.52 9.33 -1.63
C HIS A 144 -26.11 10.80 -1.47
N PRO A 145 -26.98 11.72 -0.95
CA PRO A 145 -26.70 13.15 -0.88
C PRO A 145 -25.44 13.50 -0.06
N ASN A 146 -25.06 12.66 0.89
CA ASN A 146 -23.89 12.86 1.76
C ASN A 146 -22.65 12.05 1.33
N VAL A 147 -22.70 11.32 0.20
CA VAL A 147 -21.57 10.52 -0.29
C VAL A 147 -21.07 11.08 -1.62
N SER A 148 -19.79 11.28 -1.73
CA SER A 148 -19.11 11.64 -2.97
C SER A 148 -18.01 10.63 -3.25
N VAL A 149 -17.97 10.09 -4.47
CA VAL A 149 -16.94 9.14 -4.90
C VAL A 149 -16.22 9.71 -6.12
N ARG A 150 -14.90 9.72 -6.08
CA ARG A 150 -14.03 10.10 -7.22
C ARG A 150 -13.05 8.98 -7.51
N LEU A 151 -12.81 8.76 -8.81
CA LEU A 151 -11.75 7.88 -9.29
C LEU A 151 -10.54 8.73 -9.68
N PHE A 152 -9.35 8.35 -9.21
CA PHE A 152 -8.12 9.06 -9.48
C PHE A 152 -7.40 8.45 -10.68
N ASN A 153 -6.93 9.31 -11.61
CA ASN A 153 -6.27 8.94 -12.86
C ASN A 153 -7.05 7.86 -13.64
N PRO A 154 -8.34 8.11 -14.02
CA PRO A 154 -9.18 7.11 -14.65
C PRO A 154 -8.66 6.69 -16.02
N PHE A 155 -8.87 5.41 -16.36
CA PHE A 155 -8.65 4.89 -17.69
C PHE A 155 -9.64 5.53 -18.68
N SER A 156 -9.18 5.81 -19.91
CA SER A 156 -10.00 6.40 -20.96
C SER A 156 -11.04 5.41 -21.49
N SER A 157 -10.68 4.12 -21.57
CA SER A 157 -11.58 3.04 -21.98
C SER A 157 -12.15 2.32 -20.75
N ARG A 158 -13.48 2.40 -20.56
CA ARG A 158 -14.18 1.63 -19.51
C ARG A 158 -14.43 0.16 -19.89
N THR A 159 -14.45 -0.13 -21.20
CA THR A 159 -14.73 -1.48 -21.72
C THR A 159 -13.49 -2.38 -21.75
N VAL A 160 -12.32 -1.80 -22.05
CA VAL A 160 -11.03 -2.51 -22.11
C VAL A 160 -9.94 -1.64 -21.45
N PRO A 161 -9.94 -1.48 -20.13
CA PRO A 161 -9.02 -0.59 -19.43
C PRO A 161 -7.53 -0.87 -19.72
N TYR A 162 -7.19 -2.15 -19.89
CA TYR A 162 -5.82 -2.57 -20.20
C TYR A 162 -5.31 -2.17 -21.59
N LEU A 163 -6.21 -1.77 -22.52
CA LEU A 163 -5.79 -1.27 -23.83
C LEU A 163 -5.08 0.09 -23.70
N ASP A 164 -5.50 0.92 -22.75
CA ASP A 164 -4.85 2.19 -22.43
C ASP A 164 -3.42 1.98 -21.93
N MET A 165 -3.17 0.88 -21.18
CA MET A 165 -1.81 0.51 -20.75
C MET A 165 -0.92 0.07 -21.91
N LEU A 166 -1.46 -0.37 -23.05
CA LEU A 166 -0.67 -0.71 -24.23
C LEU A 166 -0.38 0.51 -25.12
N THR A 167 -1.27 1.51 -25.12
CA THR A 167 -1.15 2.70 -25.99
C THR A 167 -0.49 3.87 -25.28
N ASP A 168 -0.62 3.94 -23.96
CA ASP A 168 -0.13 5.05 -23.12
C ASP A 168 0.41 4.55 -21.77
N PHE A 169 1.32 3.56 -21.87
CA PHE A 169 1.87 2.89 -20.70
C PHE A 169 2.55 3.85 -19.71
N SER A 170 3.25 4.86 -20.25
CA SER A 170 4.02 5.80 -19.42
C SER A 170 3.16 6.60 -18.45
N GLU A 171 1.96 7.03 -18.84
CA GLU A 171 1.05 7.81 -17.98
C GLU A 171 0.07 6.92 -17.21
N LYS A 172 -0.49 5.89 -17.85
CA LYS A 172 -1.52 5.05 -17.25
C LYS A 172 -0.97 3.99 -16.28
N SER A 173 0.33 3.73 -16.30
CA SER A 173 0.99 2.88 -15.31
C SER A 173 1.27 3.59 -13.99
N ARG A 174 1.22 4.94 -13.93
CA ARG A 174 1.45 5.74 -12.74
C ARG A 174 0.17 5.85 -11.93
N ARG A 175 0.19 5.45 -10.67
CA ARG A 175 -1.02 5.25 -9.86
C ARG A 175 -0.95 6.00 -8.55
N MET A 176 -2.12 6.34 -8.01
CA MET A 176 -2.24 6.89 -6.66
C MET A 176 -2.17 5.74 -5.64
N HIS A 177 -1.02 5.59 -4.98
CA HIS A 177 -0.82 4.52 -4.02
C HIS A 177 -0.98 4.94 -2.55
N ASN A 178 -1.43 6.17 -2.31
CA ASN A 178 -1.75 6.71 -0.99
C ASN A 178 -2.89 5.95 -0.32
N LYS A 179 -2.80 5.77 1.00
CA LYS A 179 -3.82 5.13 1.82
C LYS A 179 -4.05 5.93 3.09
N THR A 180 -5.20 6.63 3.13
CA THR A 180 -5.59 7.45 4.28
C THR A 180 -7.05 7.23 4.63
N PHE A 181 -7.36 7.33 5.91
CA PHE A 181 -8.70 7.29 6.45
C PHE A 181 -8.81 8.33 7.56
N THR A 182 -9.66 9.34 7.40
CA THR A 182 -9.78 10.44 8.36
C THR A 182 -11.23 10.62 8.78
N VAL A 183 -11.46 10.83 10.07
CA VAL A 183 -12.80 11.04 10.65
C VAL A 183 -12.81 12.37 11.40
N ASP A 184 -13.83 13.19 11.09
CA ASP A 184 -14.11 14.49 11.71
C ASP A 184 -12.90 15.44 11.71
N ASN A 185 -11.90 15.22 10.84
CA ASN A 185 -10.63 15.98 10.85
C ASN A 185 -9.93 15.94 12.23
N GLN A 186 -10.24 14.95 13.06
CA GLN A 186 -9.74 14.78 14.43
C GLN A 186 -8.90 13.52 14.60
N ALA A 187 -9.25 12.42 13.93
CA ALA A 187 -8.52 11.16 13.95
C ALA A 187 -8.21 10.72 12.50
N ALA A 188 -7.01 10.20 12.27
CA ALA A 188 -6.61 9.69 10.96
C ALA A 188 -5.81 8.38 11.09
N ILE A 189 -5.95 7.50 10.10
CA ILE A 189 -5.16 6.28 9.95
C ILE A 189 -4.43 6.37 8.62
N ILE A 190 -3.11 6.10 8.63
CA ILE A 190 -2.31 5.88 7.43
C ILE A 190 -1.47 4.62 7.57
N GLY A 191 -1.03 4.06 6.45
CA GLY A 191 -0.16 2.88 6.44
C GLY A 191 -0.15 2.16 5.10
N GLY A 192 0.09 0.86 5.12
CA GLY A 192 0.17 0.04 3.91
C GLY A 192 -1.18 -0.58 3.48
N ARG A 193 -2.18 -0.67 4.38
CA ARG A 193 -3.40 -1.45 4.12
C ARG A 193 -4.34 -0.81 3.12
N ASN A 194 -4.73 -1.58 2.11
CA ASN A 194 -5.88 -1.30 1.26
C ASN A 194 -7.17 -1.84 1.90
N ILE A 195 -8.32 -1.73 1.20
CA ILE A 195 -9.59 -2.28 1.65
C ILE A 195 -9.78 -3.66 1.01
N GLY A 196 -9.70 -4.71 1.81
CA GLY A 196 -9.83 -6.09 1.38
C GLY A 196 -9.47 -7.11 2.47
N ASP A 197 -10.02 -8.34 2.37
CA ASP A 197 -9.93 -9.40 3.37
C ASP A 197 -8.48 -9.79 3.72
N THR A 198 -7.59 -9.75 2.74
CA THR A 198 -6.16 -10.08 2.92
C THR A 198 -5.42 -9.08 3.81
N TYR A 199 -5.89 -7.82 3.88
CA TYR A 199 -5.28 -6.77 4.70
C TYR A 199 -5.78 -6.77 6.14
N PHE A 200 -6.98 -7.32 6.38
CA PHE A 200 -7.64 -7.25 7.68
C PHE A 200 -7.82 -8.62 8.36
N ALA A 201 -7.04 -9.61 7.94
CA ALA A 201 -7.07 -10.97 8.49
C ALA A 201 -8.47 -11.63 8.45
N ALA A 202 -9.28 -11.26 7.46
CA ALA A 202 -10.57 -11.90 7.21
C ALA A 202 -10.45 -13.14 6.32
N ASP A 203 -9.45 -13.17 5.42
CA ASP A 203 -9.10 -14.35 4.64
C ASP A 203 -8.38 -15.39 5.53
N PRO A 204 -8.88 -16.63 5.63
CA PRO A 204 -8.23 -17.68 6.41
C PRO A 204 -6.97 -18.23 5.77
N ILE A 205 -6.73 -18.02 4.47
CA ILE A 205 -5.66 -18.66 3.70
C ILE A 205 -4.51 -17.71 3.42
N THR A 206 -4.82 -16.47 3.03
CA THR A 206 -3.82 -15.47 2.66
C THR A 206 -3.98 -14.21 3.51
N GLY A 207 -2.88 -13.55 3.81
CA GLY A 207 -2.92 -12.28 4.53
C GLY A 207 -1.59 -11.57 4.45
N PHE A 208 -1.67 -10.26 4.62
CA PHE A 208 -0.50 -9.40 4.62
C PHE A 208 -0.07 -9.06 6.06
N ALA A 209 1.23 -9.19 6.29
CA ALA A 209 1.89 -8.57 7.44
C ALA A 209 2.07 -7.08 7.12
N ASP A 210 1.25 -6.25 7.73
CA ASP A 210 1.22 -4.82 7.44
C ASP A 210 1.11 -3.98 8.71
N LEU A 211 1.49 -2.70 8.61
CA LEU A 211 1.46 -1.76 9.71
C LEU A 211 0.74 -0.48 9.30
N ASP A 212 -0.27 -0.09 10.11
CA ASP A 212 -0.86 1.23 10.06
C ASP A 212 -0.56 1.98 11.36
N VAL A 213 -0.75 3.28 11.33
CA VAL A 213 -0.76 4.13 12.52
C VAL A 213 -2.04 4.94 12.60
N LEU A 214 -2.71 4.85 13.75
CA LEU A 214 -3.75 5.80 14.16
C LEU A 214 -3.05 7.02 14.76
N GLY A 215 -3.41 8.21 14.28
CA GLY A 215 -2.97 9.48 14.85
C GLY A 215 -4.13 10.41 15.11
N VAL A 216 -4.10 11.14 16.21
CA VAL A 216 -5.15 12.08 16.61
C VAL A 216 -4.61 13.50 16.80
N GLY A 217 -5.48 14.49 16.69
CA GLY A 217 -5.13 15.90 16.87
C GLY A 217 -4.46 16.54 15.63
N PRO A 218 -3.34 17.29 15.77
CA PRO A 218 -2.70 17.99 14.65
C PRO A 218 -2.35 17.10 13.47
N PHE A 219 -2.02 15.85 13.70
CA PHE A 219 -1.73 14.86 12.66
C PHE A 219 -2.91 14.66 11.70
N ALA A 220 -4.13 14.50 12.22
CA ALA A 220 -5.32 14.28 11.40
C ALA A 220 -5.54 15.45 10.43
N ARG A 221 -5.28 16.69 10.86
CA ARG A 221 -5.40 17.88 10.01
C ARG A 221 -4.36 17.90 8.88
N LYS A 222 -3.13 17.42 9.13
CA LYS A 222 -2.10 17.27 8.09
C LYS A 222 -2.52 16.23 7.03
N ILE A 223 -3.10 15.10 7.47
CA ILE A 223 -3.62 14.07 6.56
C ILE A 223 -4.81 14.59 5.74
N SER A 224 -5.74 15.32 6.35
CA SER A 224 -6.87 15.95 5.64
C SER A 224 -6.39 16.96 4.59
N ALA A 225 -5.35 17.73 4.87
CA ALA A 225 -4.78 18.69 3.90
C ALA A 225 -4.17 17.95 2.69
N SER A 226 -3.46 16.85 2.91
CA SER A 226 -2.99 15.98 1.83
C SER A 226 -4.16 15.42 1.02
N PHE A 227 -5.19 14.86 1.69
CA PHE A 227 -6.38 14.37 1.01
C PHE A 227 -7.05 15.44 0.14
N ASP A 228 -7.21 16.66 0.64
CA ASP A 228 -7.83 17.77 -0.10
C ASP A 228 -7.03 18.15 -1.35
N THR A 229 -5.70 18.05 -1.31
CA THR A 229 -4.83 18.28 -2.48
C THR A 229 -5.15 17.27 -3.59
N TYR A 230 -5.32 16.00 -3.25
CA TYR A 230 -5.69 14.95 -4.21
C TYR A 230 -7.15 15.04 -4.64
N TRP A 231 -8.05 15.28 -3.69
CA TRP A 231 -9.48 15.36 -3.96
C TRP A 231 -9.85 16.46 -4.95
N ASN A 232 -9.19 17.61 -4.84
CA ASN A 232 -9.45 18.77 -5.70
C ASN A 232 -8.58 18.80 -6.97
N HIS A 233 -7.74 17.79 -7.18
CA HIS A 233 -6.88 17.69 -8.35
C HIS A 233 -7.67 17.32 -9.60
N ALA A 234 -7.19 17.74 -10.79
CA ALA A 234 -7.82 17.47 -12.08
C ALA A 234 -7.94 15.96 -12.39
N LEU A 235 -7.04 15.12 -11.86
CA LEU A 235 -7.08 13.66 -12.01
C LEU A 235 -8.18 12.99 -11.16
N ALA A 236 -8.80 13.68 -10.21
CA ALA A 236 -9.86 13.14 -9.35
C ALA A 236 -11.24 13.35 -9.99
N VAL A 237 -11.70 12.40 -10.77
CA VAL A 237 -12.92 12.49 -11.58
C VAL A 237 -14.13 11.87 -10.84
N PRO A 238 -15.27 12.57 -10.72
CA PRO A 238 -16.47 11.99 -10.12
C PRO A 238 -16.91 10.73 -10.85
N ILE A 239 -17.15 9.64 -10.10
CA ILE A 239 -17.55 8.36 -10.68
C ILE A 239 -18.84 8.47 -11.51
N ALA A 240 -19.77 9.35 -11.11
CA ALA A 240 -21.01 9.59 -11.83
C ALA A 240 -20.81 10.11 -13.27
N THR A 241 -19.66 10.75 -13.58
CA THR A 241 -19.34 11.21 -14.94
C THR A 241 -18.71 10.12 -15.80
N LEU A 242 -18.17 9.07 -15.16
CA LEU A 242 -17.54 7.93 -15.83
C LEU A 242 -18.52 6.77 -16.04
N TRP A 243 -19.59 6.72 -15.27
CA TRP A 243 -20.58 5.66 -15.31
C TRP A 243 -21.64 5.95 -16.40
N GLN A 244 -21.90 5.00 -17.29
CA GLN A 244 -22.82 5.14 -18.42
C GLN A 244 -24.00 4.16 -18.40
N GLU A 245 -23.99 3.22 -17.45
CA GLU A 245 -25.02 2.20 -17.33
C GLU A 245 -26.10 2.61 -16.31
N GLU A 246 -27.22 1.87 -16.28
CA GLU A 246 -28.26 2.05 -15.26
C GLU A 246 -27.70 1.65 -13.89
N LEU A 247 -27.80 2.56 -12.92
CA LEU A 247 -27.31 2.33 -11.56
C LEU A 247 -28.29 1.47 -10.75
N PRO A 248 -27.81 0.55 -9.91
CA PRO A 248 -28.64 -0.01 -8.85
C PRO A 248 -29.20 1.12 -7.99
N SER A 249 -30.50 1.02 -7.62
CA SER A 249 -31.09 2.04 -6.74
C SER A 249 -30.37 2.03 -5.38
N LEU A 250 -30.23 3.20 -4.75
CA LEU A 250 -29.62 3.30 -3.43
C LEU A 250 -30.31 2.40 -2.40
N THR A 251 -31.63 2.21 -2.53
CA THR A 251 -32.41 1.28 -1.67
C THR A 251 -31.96 -0.17 -1.88
N ALA A 252 -31.78 -0.60 -3.13
CA ALA A 252 -31.29 -1.95 -3.42
C ALA A 252 -29.87 -2.14 -2.91
N THR A 253 -29.00 -1.13 -3.04
CA THR A 253 -27.64 -1.15 -2.51
C THR A 253 -27.62 -1.26 -0.99
N ARG A 254 -28.45 -0.48 -0.27
CA ARG A 254 -28.58 -0.61 1.20
C ARG A 254 -29.01 -2.02 1.61
N GLN A 255 -30.00 -2.58 0.92
CA GLN A 255 -30.47 -3.95 1.19
C GLN A 255 -29.37 -4.98 0.96
N ALA A 256 -28.63 -4.88 -0.15
CA ALA A 256 -27.53 -5.77 -0.46
C ALA A 256 -26.42 -5.70 0.60
N LEU A 257 -25.98 -4.49 0.99
CA LEU A 257 -24.97 -4.28 2.03
C LEU A 257 -25.44 -4.77 3.40
N THR A 258 -26.72 -4.57 3.75
CA THR A 258 -27.29 -5.11 5.00
C THR A 258 -27.28 -6.64 4.97
N SER A 259 -27.75 -7.26 3.89
CA SER A 259 -27.74 -8.72 3.75
C SER A 259 -26.31 -9.29 3.78
N SER A 260 -25.34 -8.59 3.15
CA SER A 260 -23.91 -8.95 3.22
C SER A 260 -23.38 -8.90 4.65
N SER A 261 -23.74 -7.84 5.42
CA SER A 261 -23.31 -7.69 6.82
C SER A 261 -23.91 -8.73 7.74
N GLU A 262 -25.09 -9.26 7.42
CA GLU A 262 -25.80 -10.32 8.16
C GLU A 262 -25.38 -11.74 7.73
N SER A 263 -24.54 -11.87 6.70
CA SER A 263 -24.03 -13.19 6.26
C SER A 263 -23.23 -13.89 7.36
N GLU A 264 -23.25 -15.22 7.36
CA GLU A 264 -22.51 -16.03 8.34
C GLU A 264 -21.04 -15.64 8.42
N LYS A 265 -20.39 -15.40 7.26
CA LYS A 265 -18.98 -14.98 7.20
C LYS A 265 -18.75 -13.61 7.84
N ALA A 266 -19.59 -12.64 7.52
CA ALA A 266 -19.47 -11.29 8.08
C ALA A 266 -19.74 -11.31 9.59
N GLN A 267 -20.75 -12.04 10.06
CA GLN A 267 -21.07 -12.17 11.47
C GLN A 267 -19.97 -12.88 12.26
N ALA A 268 -19.38 -13.95 11.72
CA ALA A 268 -18.23 -14.62 12.32
C ALA A 268 -17.02 -13.68 12.40
N TYR A 269 -16.79 -12.86 11.38
CA TYR A 269 -15.71 -11.88 11.38
C TYR A 269 -15.97 -10.76 12.40
N LEU A 270 -17.18 -10.19 12.43
CA LEU A 270 -17.56 -9.16 13.42
C LEU A 270 -17.46 -9.68 14.87
N ALA A 271 -17.81 -10.94 15.11
CA ALA A 271 -17.66 -11.55 16.43
C ALA A 271 -16.18 -11.62 16.87
N ARG A 272 -15.26 -11.90 15.94
CA ARG A 272 -13.82 -11.82 16.22
C ARG A 272 -13.38 -10.39 16.57
N LEU A 273 -13.86 -9.38 15.84
CA LEU A 273 -13.54 -7.98 16.12
C LEU A 273 -14.03 -7.57 17.51
N THR A 274 -15.25 -7.92 17.87
CA THR A 274 -15.84 -7.52 19.17
C THR A 274 -15.15 -8.13 20.39
N SER A 275 -14.35 -9.18 20.21
CA SER A 275 -13.55 -9.82 21.27
C SER A 275 -12.16 -9.19 21.47
N LEU A 276 -11.80 -8.17 20.69
CA LEU A 276 -10.48 -7.52 20.78
C LEU A 276 -10.41 -6.54 21.94
N GLY A 277 -9.30 -6.55 22.67
CA GLY A 277 -9.07 -5.62 23.79
C GLY A 277 -9.11 -4.14 23.37
N ILE A 278 -8.64 -3.82 22.17
CA ILE A 278 -8.66 -2.44 21.63
C ILE A 278 -10.08 -1.87 21.54
N ILE A 279 -11.10 -2.71 21.34
CA ILE A 279 -12.51 -2.29 21.34
C ILE A 279 -12.92 -1.78 22.72
N ASP A 280 -12.54 -2.49 23.77
CA ASP A 280 -12.86 -2.10 25.14
C ASP A 280 -12.07 -0.85 25.55
N GLU A 281 -10.79 -0.75 25.18
CA GLU A 281 -9.98 0.45 25.38
C GLU A 281 -10.63 1.69 24.73
N LEU A 282 -11.09 1.58 23.49
CA LEU A 282 -11.76 2.68 22.77
C LEU A 282 -13.10 3.05 23.38
N ARG A 283 -13.95 2.07 23.73
CA ARG A 283 -15.26 2.31 24.34
C ARG A 283 -15.17 2.97 25.71
N GLN A 284 -14.13 2.60 26.48
CA GLN A 284 -13.86 3.17 27.80
C GLN A 284 -13.06 4.48 27.73
N GLN A 285 -12.68 4.96 26.52
CA GLN A 285 -11.82 6.13 26.32
C GLN A 285 -10.46 5.96 27.03
N GLN A 286 -9.94 4.75 27.08
CA GLN A 286 -8.69 4.36 27.74
C GLN A 286 -7.61 3.94 26.73
N LEU A 287 -7.78 4.26 25.44
CA LEU A 287 -6.77 3.97 24.45
C LEU A 287 -5.46 4.68 24.80
N GLU A 288 -4.43 3.89 25.05
CA GLU A 288 -3.10 4.42 25.31
C GLU A 288 -2.49 5.02 24.04
N LEU A 289 -2.17 6.30 24.09
CA LEU A 289 -1.59 7.06 22.97
C LEU A 289 -0.19 7.54 23.31
N HIS A 290 0.75 7.33 22.41
CA HIS A 290 2.10 7.92 22.49
C HIS A 290 2.07 9.33 21.91
N TRP A 291 2.30 10.35 22.74
CA TRP A 291 2.26 11.76 22.33
C TRP A 291 3.62 12.22 21.81
N ALA A 292 3.66 12.56 20.52
CA ALA A 292 4.88 12.89 19.82
C ALA A 292 4.69 14.00 18.76
N ARG A 293 5.80 14.60 18.33
CA ARG A 293 5.83 15.42 17.11
C ARG A 293 5.87 14.51 15.91
N SER A 294 5.30 14.98 14.81
CA SER A 294 5.30 14.23 13.56
C SER A 294 5.30 15.15 12.34
N ASP A 295 5.90 14.65 11.27
CA ASP A 295 5.80 15.20 9.94
C ASP A 295 5.04 14.22 9.04
N VAL A 296 4.24 14.78 8.14
CA VAL A 296 3.56 14.03 7.08
C VAL A 296 4.20 14.43 5.77
N VAL A 297 4.75 13.46 5.07
CA VAL A 297 5.34 13.64 3.75
C VAL A 297 4.51 12.89 2.72
N TYR A 298 4.27 13.51 1.58
CA TYR A 298 3.49 12.90 0.50
C TYR A 298 3.92 13.46 -0.85
N ASP A 299 3.80 12.64 -1.88
CA ASP A 299 3.98 13.09 -3.25
C ASP A 299 2.86 14.05 -3.66
N HIS A 300 3.19 15.12 -4.37
CA HIS A 300 2.16 15.95 -4.99
C HIS A 300 1.50 15.18 -6.15
N PRO A 301 0.16 15.29 -6.36
CA PRO A 301 -0.52 14.56 -7.45
C PRO A 301 0.03 14.88 -8.85
N ASP A 302 0.67 16.03 -9.06
CA ASP A 302 1.35 16.38 -10.31
C ASP A 302 2.50 15.43 -10.66
N LYS A 303 3.06 14.67 -9.71
CA LYS A 303 4.05 13.61 -9.97
C LYS A 303 3.61 12.64 -11.06
N LEU A 304 2.29 12.38 -11.18
CA LEU A 304 1.76 11.51 -12.23
C LEU A 304 1.82 12.16 -13.63
N LEU A 305 2.00 13.47 -13.70
CA LEU A 305 1.96 14.28 -14.93
C LEU A 305 3.35 14.80 -15.36
N THR A 306 4.32 14.80 -14.43
CA THR A 306 5.67 15.32 -14.66
C THR A 306 6.63 14.23 -15.11
N ASP A 307 7.83 14.61 -15.55
CA ASP A 307 8.92 13.69 -15.85
C ASP A 307 9.29 12.91 -14.57
N PRO A 308 9.48 11.57 -14.62
CA PRO A 308 9.90 10.78 -13.47
C PRO A 308 11.22 11.23 -12.82
N ASP A 309 12.07 11.91 -13.56
CA ASP A 309 13.36 12.45 -13.08
C ASP A 309 13.22 13.85 -12.46
N ASP A 310 12.02 14.48 -12.52
CA ASP A 310 11.72 15.75 -11.87
C ASP A 310 11.17 15.51 -10.46
N ASP A 311 12.02 15.65 -9.46
CA ASP A 311 11.72 15.37 -8.06
C ASP A 311 10.95 16.48 -7.32
N ALA A 312 10.59 17.58 -8.00
CA ALA A 312 9.88 18.71 -7.38
C ALA A 312 8.53 18.32 -6.74
N SER A 313 7.87 17.30 -7.29
CA SER A 313 6.60 16.75 -6.79
C SER A 313 6.77 15.48 -5.93
N HIS A 314 8.02 15.06 -5.65
CA HIS A 314 8.31 13.80 -4.97
C HIS A 314 8.50 14.00 -3.46
N MET A 315 7.99 13.06 -2.66
CA MET A 315 8.20 13.05 -1.21
C MET A 315 9.59 12.56 -0.79
N ALA A 316 10.27 11.80 -1.64
CA ALA A 316 11.52 11.14 -1.30
C ALA A 316 12.63 12.12 -0.85
N PRO A 317 12.85 13.28 -1.49
CA PRO A 317 13.85 14.26 -1.03
C PRO A 317 13.57 14.79 0.38
N GLU A 318 12.30 15.05 0.71
CA GLU A 318 11.92 15.50 2.05
C GLU A 318 12.07 14.39 3.08
N LEU A 319 11.67 13.16 2.75
CA LEU A 319 11.86 11.99 3.60
C LEU A 319 13.34 11.76 3.92
N VAL A 320 14.21 11.83 2.91
CA VAL A 320 15.67 11.71 3.09
C VAL A 320 16.18 12.79 4.05
N LYS A 321 15.74 14.03 3.90
CA LYS A 321 16.12 15.14 4.79
C LYS A 321 15.68 14.90 6.24
N LEU A 322 14.49 14.35 6.47
CA LEU A 322 14.00 14.03 7.82
C LEU A 322 14.73 12.86 8.49
N LEU A 323 15.32 11.98 7.68
CA LEU A 323 15.98 10.73 8.12
C LEU A 323 17.50 10.76 7.93
N GLN A 324 18.09 11.89 7.53
CA GLN A 324 19.52 11.97 7.22
C GLN A 324 20.46 11.80 8.43
N ASP A 325 19.99 12.17 9.63
CA ASP A 325 20.78 12.13 10.88
C ASP A 325 20.72 10.70 11.47
N LEU A 326 21.41 9.75 10.85
CA LEU A 326 21.54 8.38 11.33
C LEU A 326 22.88 8.19 12.00
N ASP A 327 22.86 7.87 13.31
CA ASP A 327 24.06 7.66 14.12
C ASP A 327 24.34 6.17 14.39
N ASN A 328 23.29 5.38 14.66
CA ASN A 328 23.47 4.04 15.23
C ASN A 328 22.79 2.92 14.46
N GLU A 329 21.51 3.05 14.09
CA GLU A 329 20.73 1.93 13.58
C GLU A 329 19.64 2.38 12.61
N ALA A 330 19.58 1.73 11.42
CA ALA A 330 18.45 1.77 10.50
C ALA A 330 17.83 0.38 10.40
N LEU A 331 16.56 0.22 10.80
CA LEU A 331 15.74 -0.96 10.56
C LEU A 331 14.74 -0.64 9.47
N ILE A 332 14.79 -1.36 8.37
CA ILE A 332 14.00 -1.10 7.16
C ILE A 332 13.15 -2.32 6.84
N ILE A 333 11.85 -2.11 6.72
CA ILE A 333 10.87 -3.13 6.34
C ILE A 333 10.21 -2.65 5.05
N SER A 334 10.47 -3.34 3.95
CA SER A 334 9.90 -3.01 2.64
C SER A 334 9.57 -4.29 1.88
N PRO A 335 8.30 -4.54 1.54
CA PRO A 335 7.88 -5.74 0.80
C PRO A 335 8.46 -5.79 -0.60
N TYR A 336 8.53 -4.64 -1.27
CA TYR A 336 9.17 -4.43 -2.55
C TYR A 336 10.42 -3.59 -2.30
N PHE A 337 11.57 -4.21 -2.54
CA PHE A 337 12.86 -3.63 -2.22
C PHE A 337 13.81 -3.76 -3.41
N ILE A 338 13.96 -2.69 -4.16
CA ILE A 338 14.91 -2.57 -5.28
C ILE A 338 15.68 -1.27 -5.06
N PRO A 339 16.79 -1.31 -4.29
CA PRO A 339 17.43 -0.11 -3.74
C PRO A 339 18.13 0.76 -4.80
N GLY A 340 18.52 0.18 -5.94
CA GLY A 340 19.41 0.83 -6.87
C GLY A 340 20.80 1.11 -6.27
N ASP A 341 21.76 1.50 -7.10
CA ASP A 341 23.13 1.74 -6.68
C ASP A 341 23.25 2.89 -5.66
N ALA A 342 22.41 3.91 -5.79
CA ALA A 342 22.43 5.07 -4.91
C ALA A 342 22.11 4.71 -3.44
N LEU A 343 21.09 3.87 -3.20
CA LEU A 343 20.74 3.46 -1.84
C LEU A 343 21.71 2.42 -1.30
N VAL A 344 22.25 1.52 -2.13
CA VAL A 344 23.36 0.61 -1.75
C VAL A 344 24.56 1.42 -1.28
N GLY A 345 24.95 2.45 -2.03
CA GLY A 345 26.04 3.36 -1.66
C GLY A 345 25.76 4.09 -0.32
N ARG A 346 24.52 4.56 -0.12
CA ARG A 346 24.12 5.20 1.15
C ARG A 346 24.22 4.23 2.34
N PHE A 347 23.84 2.97 2.16
CA PHE A 347 23.98 1.95 3.21
C PHE A 347 25.45 1.67 3.53
N ALA A 348 26.32 1.60 2.51
CA ALA A 348 27.76 1.47 2.70
C ALA A 348 28.34 2.65 3.50
N ASP A 349 27.92 3.90 3.20
CA ASP A 349 28.33 5.10 3.94
C ASP A 349 27.93 5.01 5.42
N TRP A 350 26.66 4.66 5.73
CA TRP A 350 26.17 4.48 7.09
C TRP A 350 26.94 3.38 7.83
N ARG A 351 27.21 2.26 7.16
CA ARG A 351 28.02 1.17 7.72
C ARG A 351 29.44 1.60 8.02
N THR A 352 30.06 2.40 7.14
CA THR A 352 31.41 2.95 7.35
C THR A 352 31.45 3.91 8.54
N GLN A 353 30.38 4.64 8.79
CA GLN A 353 30.19 5.52 9.95
C GLN A 353 29.90 4.75 11.25
N GLY A 354 29.74 3.41 11.16
CA GLY A 354 29.51 2.53 12.32
C GLY A 354 28.04 2.21 12.60
N ALA A 355 27.09 2.76 11.82
CA ALA A 355 25.68 2.46 12.00
C ALA A 355 25.34 1.03 11.54
N ARG A 356 24.42 0.38 12.23
CA ARG A 356 23.82 -0.89 11.83
C ARG A 356 22.73 -0.63 10.78
N VAL A 357 22.74 -1.36 9.65
CA VAL A 357 21.69 -1.33 8.66
C VAL A 357 21.09 -2.72 8.51
N LEU A 358 19.80 -2.87 8.77
CA LEU A 358 19.06 -4.11 8.65
C LEU A 358 17.85 -3.91 7.73
N VAL A 359 17.68 -4.82 6.76
CA VAL A 359 16.55 -4.83 5.83
C VAL A 359 15.81 -6.16 5.93
N LEU A 360 14.47 -6.09 6.08
CA LEU A 360 13.55 -7.20 5.88
C LEU A 360 12.73 -6.96 4.61
N THR A 361 12.75 -7.95 3.70
CA THR A 361 11.92 -7.97 2.50
C THR A 361 11.28 -9.36 2.30
N ASN A 362 10.50 -9.53 1.24
CA ASN A 362 9.92 -10.82 0.88
C ASN A 362 10.94 -11.76 0.25
N SER A 363 10.99 -13.02 0.67
CA SER A 363 11.63 -14.08 -0.12
C SER A 363 10.88 -14.31 -1.43
N LEU A 364 11.50 -14.98 -2.40
CA LEU A 364 10.79 -15.36 -3.64
C LEU A 364 9.53 -16.19 -3.37
N ALA A 365 9.54 -17.01 -2.35
CA ALA A 365 8.40 -17.85 -1.99
C ALA A 365 7.25 -17.07 -1.32
N ALA A 366 7.57 -15.99 -0.59
CA ALA A 366 6.60 -15.14 0.09
C ALA A 366 6.12 -13.94 -0.77
N ASN A 367 6.90 -13.53 -1.78
CA ASN A 367 6.58 -12.37 -2.62
C ASN A 367 5.37 -12.67 -3.52
N ASP A 368 4.44 -11.76 -3.65
CA ASP A 368 3.30 -11.84 -4.59
C ASP A 368 3.71 -11.52 -6.03
N VAL A 369 4.73 -10.66 -6.24
CA VAL A 369 5.23 -10.21 -7.55
C VAL A 369 6.65 -10.71 -7.82
N ALA A 370 6.79 -11.79 -8.59
CA ALA A 370 8.10 -12.39 -8.91
C ALA A 370 9.08 -11.42 -9.63
N ALA A 371 8.54 -10.45 -10.37
CA ALA A 371 9.35 -9.44 -11.05
C ALA A 371 10.11 -8.53 -10.08
N VAL A 372 9.44 -8.07 -9.01
CA VAL A 372 10.07 -7.26 -7.97
C VAL A 372 11.20 -8.03 -7.28
N HIS A 373 10.97 -9.33 -6.99
CA HIS A 373 12.01 -10.16 -6.41
C HIS A 373 13.21 -10.32 -7.35
N ALA A 374 12.97 -10.44 -8.66
CA ALA A 374 14.05 -10.50 -9.66
C ALA A 374 14.93 -9.24 -9.64
N GLY A 375 14.30 -8.05 -9.58
CA GLY A 375 15.02 -6.78 -9.42
C GLY A 375 15.85 -6.73 -8.13
N TYR A 376 15.25 -7.08 -7.00
CA TYR A 376 15.95 -7.13 -5.70
C TYR A 376 17.16 -8.08 -5.72
N ALA A 377 17.01 -9.26 -6.32
CA ALA A 377 18.03 -10.30 -6.31
C ALA A 377 19.39 -9.82 -6.89
N HIS A 378 19.38 -8.85 -7.81
CA HIS A 378 20.59 -8.25 -8.37
C HIS A 378 21.45 -7.49 -7.33
N TYR A 379 20.83 -6.96 -6.27
CA TYR A 379 21.50 -6.12 -5.27
C TYR A 379 21.96 -6.88 -4.02
N ARG A 380 21.62 -8.17 -3.86
CA ARG A 380 21.90 -8.94 -2.64
C ARG A 380 23.38 -8.98 -2.29
N GLU A 381 24.22 -9.32 -3.27
CA GLU A 381 25.67 -9.43 -3.05
C GLU A 381 26.25 -8.07 -2.64
N ALA A 382 25.95 -7.01 -3.40
CA ALA A 382 26.44 -5.66 -3.11
C ALA A 382 25.98 -5.15 -1.73
N LEU A 383 24.74 -5.43 -1.34
CA LEU A 383 24.21 -5.07 0.00
C LEU A 383 24.93 -5.82 1.13
N LEU A 384 25.16 -7.13 0.95
CA LEU A 384 25.87 -7.94 1.95
C LEU A 384 27.34 -7.55 2.05
N GLU A 385 28.02 -7.25 0.91
CA GLU A 385 29.37 -6.72 0.87
C GLU A 385 29.49 -5.35 1.54
N ALA A 386 28.47 -4.49 1.37
CA ALA A 386 28.34 -3.22 2.09
C ALA A 386 28.11 -3.40 3.61
N GLY A 387 27.93 -4.64 4.09
CA GLY A 387 27.71 -4.96 5.50
C GLY A 387 26.25 -4.80 5.97
N THR A 388 25.29 -4.71 5.05
CA THR A 388 23.87 -4.69 5.36
C THR A 388 23.42 -6.07 5.85
N GLU A 389 22.65 -6.12 6.93
CA GLU A 389 21.99 -7.34 7.40
C GLU A 389 20.72 -7.56 6.60
N LEU A 390 20.71 -8.55 5.70
CA LEU A 390 19.54 -8.90 4.89
C LEU A 390 18.76 -10.06 5.50
N TRP A 391 17.45 -9.87 5.54
CA TRP A 391 16.50 -10.87 5.97
C TRP A 391 15.37 -11.01 4.97
N GLU A 392 14.94 -12.25 4.72
CA GLU A 392 13.83 -12.55 3.81
C GLU A 392 12.73 -13.28 4.55
N LEU A 393 11.49 -12.74 4.45
CA LEU A 393 10.31 -13.33 5.09
C LEU A 393 10.08 -14.76 4.58
N ARG A 394 9.80 -15.68 5.48
CA ARG A 394 9.42 -17.08 5.17
C ARG A 394 7.93 -17.14 4.80
N PRO A 395 7.53 -17.91 3.77
CA PRO A 395 6.14 -18.29 3.59
C PRO A 395 5.76 -19.26 4.72
N ARG A 396 4.79 -18.91 5.57
CA ARG A 396 4.33 -19.83 6.63
C ARG A 396 2.96 -20.42 6.27
N PRO A 397 2.77 -21.75 6.40
CA PRO A 397 1.43 -22.34 6.40
C PRO A 397 0.65 -21.88 7.64
N SER A 398 -0.68 -21.71 7.50
CA SER A 398 -1.53 -21.36 8.64
C SER A 398 -1.50 -22.48 9.68
N LEU A 399 -0.98 -22.22 10.84
CA LEU A 399 -1.31 -22.98 12.02
C LEU A 399 -2.69 -22.50 12.48
N HIS A 400 -3.65 -23.41 12.63
CA HIS A 400 -5.04 -23.11 13.02
C HIS A 400 -5.19 -22.62 14.46
N GLU A 401 -4.09 -22.34 15.17
CA GLU A 401 -4.07 -21.96 16.58
C GLU A 401 -3.88 -20.45 16.75
N ASP A 402 -4.82 -19.87 17.43
CA ASP A 402 -4.90 -18.53 18.04
C ASP A 402 -4.24 -17.37 17.26
N ARG A 403 -4.91 -16.91 16.20
CA ARG A 403 -4.45 -15.85 15.30
C ARG A 403 -4.52 -14.44 15.89
N SER A 404 -5.19 -14.26 17.01
CA SER A 404 -5.40 -12.96 17.65
C SER A 404 -4.12 -12.37 18.24
N SER A 405 -3.12 -13.22 18.53
CA SER A 405 -1.86 -12.82 19.15
C SER A 405 -0.66 -12.76 18.18
N GLN A 406 -0.83 -13.12 16.90
CA GLN A 406 0.27 -13.13 15.94
C GLN A 406 0.35 -11.80 15.19
N PRO A 407 1.50 -11.08 15.23
CA PRO A 407 1.68 -9.82 14.53
C PRO A 407 1.63 -9.94 13.00
N PHE A 408 1.75 -11.15 12.45
CA PHE A 408 1.76 -11.45 11.02
C PHE A 408 0.68 -12.48 10.63
N GLY A 409 -0.50 -12.31 11.04
CA GLY A 409 -1.69 -13.13 11.12
C GLY A 409 -2.21 -13.92 9.93
N SER A 410 -1.45 -14.69 9.14
CA SER A 410 -2.06 -15.60 8.14
C SER A 410 -1.19 -16.80 7.74
N SER A 411 -1.80 -17.72 6.98
CA SER A 411 -1.23 -19.00 6.55
C SER A 411 -0.17 -18.92 5.46
N ARG A 412 -0.29 -17.92 4.61
CA ARG A 412 0.74 -17.49 3.66
C ARG A 412 0.92 -16.01 3.88
N ALA A 413 1.77 -15.66 4.86
CA ALA A 413 2.10 -14.28 5.09
C ALA A 413 2.99 -13.79 3.96
N SER A 414 2.55 -12.75 3.28
CA SER A 414 3.41 -11.88 2.50
C SER A 414 3.62 -10.58 3.27
N LEU A 415 4.83 -10.08 3.30
CA LEU A 415 5.12 -8.78 3.86
C LEU A 415 4.45 -7.71 3.00
N HIS A 416 3.78 -6.75 3.65
CA HIS A 416 3.25 -5.57 2.97
C HIS A 416 3.51 -4.26 3.74
N ALA A 417 4.05 -4.33 4.96
CA ALA A 417 4.43 -3.16 5.75
C ALA A 417 5.57 -2.35 5.09
N LYS A 418 5.42 -1.03 5.07
CA LYS A 418 6.44 -0.06 4.65
C LYS A 418 6.77 0.80 5.85
N THR A 419 7.79 0.38 6.58
CA THR A 419 8.15 0.95 7.87
C THR A 419 9.65 1.03 8.01
N MET A 420 10.13 2.13 8.57
CA MET A 420 11.54 2.32 8.86
C MET A 420 11.70 2.87 10.28
N VAL A 421 12.68 2.37 11.00
CA VAL A 421 13.05 2.89 12.33
C VAL A 421 14.49 3.37 12.28
N PHE A 422 14.72 4.61 12.71
CA PHE A 422 16.03 5.25 12.75
C PHE A 422 16.42 5.57 14.18
N ASP A 423 17.57 5.03 14.62
CA ASP A 423 18.18 5.23 15.95
C ASP A 423 17.24 4.93 17.13
N ARG A 424 16.22 4.10 16.91
CA ARG A 424 15.13 3.86 17.88
C ARG A 424 14.51 5.17 18.42
N ARG A 425 14.52 6.20 17.58
CA ARG A 425 14.03 7.54 17.91
C ARG A 425 12.93 7.98 16.95
N LYS A 426 13.12 7.76 15.67
CA LYS A 426 12.13 8.10 14.65
C LYS A 426 11.57 6.82 14.01
N ILE A 427 10.26 6.80 13.77
CA ILE A 427 9.60 5.75 13.02
C ILE A 427 8.87 6.36 11.83
N PHE A 428 9.09 5.80 10.64
CA PHE A 428 8.32 6.06 9.44
C PHE A 428 7.28 4.95 9.26
N VAL A 429 6.03 5.32 8.99
CA VAL A 429 4.94 4.42 8.59
C VAL A 429 4.21 5.03 7.41
N GLY A 430 4.04 4.28 6.32
CA GLY A 430 3.39 4.82 5.14
C GLY A 430 3.08 3.79 4.07
N SER A 431 2.88 4.29 2.84
CA SER A 431 2.57 3.47 1.67
C SER A 431 3.79 3.22 0.76
N MET A 432 4.90 3.96 0.95
CA MET A 432 6.06 3.98 0.05
C MET A 432 6.93 2.73 0.21
N ASN A 433 7.06 1.94 -0.84
CA ASN A 433 8.10 0.92 -0.96
C ASN A 433 9.45 1.55 -1.34
N LEU A 434 10.53 0.81 -1.09
CA LEU A 434 11.86 1.18 -1.57
C LEU A 434 12.14 0.50 -2.93
N ASP A 435 11.40 0.92 -3.95
CA ASP A 435 11.54 0.49 -5.34
C ASP A 435 11.38 1.69 -6.30
N PRO A 436 11.86 1.59 -7.55
CA PRO A 436 11.78 2.68 -8.52
C PRO A 436 10.35 3.14 -8.82
N ARG A 437 9.37 2.25 -8.78
CA ARG A 437 7.97 2.58 -9.02
C ARG A 437 7.39 3.50 -7.94
N SER A 438 7.61 3.18 -6.67
CA SER A 438 7.18 4.01 -5.55
C SER A 438 7.93 5.34 -5.49
N VAL A 439 9.24 5.32 -5.79
CA VAL A 439 10.07 6.54 -5.75
C VAL A 439 9.73 7.48 -6.91
N ASN A 440 9.54 6.96 -8.15
CA ASN A 440 9.51 7.81 -9.35
C ASN A 440 8.15 7.86 -10.06
N LEU A 441 7.28 6.86 -9.91
CA LEU A 441 6.08 6.72 -10.73
C LEU A 441 4.77 6.88 -9.96
N ASN A 442 4.59 6.16 -8.86
CA ASN A 442 3.38 6.23 -8.07
C ASN A 442 3.42 7.38 -7.07
N THR A 443 2.25 7.86 -6.65
CA THR A 443 2.21 8.76 -5.51
C THR A 443 2.05 7.99 -4.21
N GLU A 444 2.75 8.45 -3.18
CA GLU A 444 2.85 7.80 -1.88
C GLU A 444 2.60 8.82 -0.75
N ILE A 445 2.41 8.31 0.47
CA ILE A 445 2.28 9.11 1.69
C ILE A 445 2.91 8.38 2.86
N GLY A 446 3.45 9.14 3.83
CA GLY A 446 3.97 8.57 5.07
C GLY A 446 4.02 9.58 6.20
N ALA A 447 4.13 9.06 7.41
CA ALA A 447 4.38 9.82 8.63
C ALA A 447 5.75 9.50 9.21
N VAL A 448 6.51 10.52 9.55
CA VAL A 448 7.70 10.41 10.40
C VAL A 448 7.30 10.86 11.80
N ILE A 449 7.38 9.97 12.78
CA ILE A 449 6.99 10.21 14.16
C ILE A 449 8.26 10.22 15.01
N ASP A 450 8.55 11.32 15.71
CA ASP A 450 9.72 11.48 16.59
C ASP A 450 9.33 11.04 18.02
N SER A 451 9.44 9.74 18.30
CA SER A 451 9.12 9.13 19.59
C SER A 451 10.06 7.97 19.87
N SER A 452 11.02 8.17 20.76
CA SER A 452 11.97 7.12 21.17
C SER A 452 11.27 5.92 21.82
N GLU A 453 10.17 6.14 22.52
CA GLU A 453 9.39 5.06 23.12
C GLU A 453 8.73 4.20 22.05
N MET A 454 8.00 4.83 21.12
CA MET A 454 7.28 4.12 20.06
C MET A 454 8.24 3.44 19.07
N ALA A 455 9.30 4.15 18.66
CA ALA A 455 10.32 3.62 17.77
C ALA A 455 11.14 2.51 18.43
N GLY A 456 11.49 2.65 19.72
CA GLY A 456 12.18 1.64 20.50
C GLY A 456 11.36 0.36 20.66
N ASN A 457 10.09 0.49 21.07
CA ASN A 457 9.17 -0.64 21.22
C ASN A 457 8.95 -1.38 19.88
N ALA A 458 8.78 -0.62 18.78
CA ALA A 458 8.65 -1.20 17.44
C ALA A 458 9.92 -1.96 17.03
N ALA A 459 11.11 -1.39 17.25
CA ALA A 459 12.39 -2.03 16.96
C ALA A 459 12.59 -3.31 17.76
N GLU A 460 12.33 -3.29 19.07
CA GLU A 460 12.47 -4.46 19.93
C GLU A 460 11.51 -5.59 19.54
N GLY A 461 10.24 -5.24 19.33
CA GLY A 461 9.24 -6.20 18.87
C GLY A 461 9.62 -6.84 17.53
N PHE A 462 10.07 -6.03 16.58
CA PHE A 462 10.53 -6.50 15.27
C PHE A 462 11.74 -7.44 15.38
N LEU A 463 12.80 -7.00 16.06
CA LEU A 463 14.03 -7.79 16.20
C LEU A 463 13.80 -9.12 16.94
N LYS A 464 12.89 -9.14 17.92
CA LYS A 464 12.52 -10.35 18.66
C LYS A 464 11.84 -11.39 17.75
N LEU A 465 11.01 -10.96 16.82
CA LEU A 465 10.26 -11.84 15.94
C LEU A 465 11.08 -12.33 14.73
N LEU A 466 12.07 -11.55 14.33
CA LEU A 466 12.82 -11.76 13.09
C LEU A 466 13.37 -13.19 12.91
N PRO A 467 14.01 -13.83 13.93
CA PRO A 467 14.55 -15.18 13.81
C PRO A 467 13.48 -16.25 13.50
N ASP A 468 12.25 -16.04 13.99
CA ASP A 468 11.14 -16.99 13.81
C ASP A 468 10.45 -16.84 12.45
N TYR A 469 10.46 -15.63 11.88
CA TYR A 469 9.68 -15.29 10.69
C TYR A 469 10.49 -15.09 9.42
N ALA A 470 11.82 -14.98 9.51
CA ALA A 470 12.67 -14.71 8.35
C ALA A 470 13.95 -15.55 8.33
N TRP A 471 14.50 -15.71 7.15
CA TRP A 471 15.84 -16.25 6.96
C TRP A 471 16.84 -15.10 6.89
N ARG A 472 17.99 -15.26 7.56
CA ARG A 472 19.11 -14.34 7.41
C ARG A 472 19.94 -14.75 6.21
N LEU A 473 20.30 -13.81 5.35
CA LEU A 473 21.17 -14.01 4.21
C LEU A 473 22.63 -13.78 4.61
N GLN A 474 23.55 -14.56 4.05
CA GLN A 474 24.98 -14.41 4.23
C GLN A 474 25.74 -14.84 2.97
N LEU A 475 26.85 -14.17 2.67
CA LEU A 475 27.84 -14.63 1.69
C LEU A 475 28.89 -15.48 2.38
N VAL A 476 29.19 -16.65 1.83
CA VAL A 476 30.27 -17.52 2.27
C VAL A 476 31.23 -17.77 1.13
N GLU A 477 32.53 -17.77 1.42
CA GLU A 477 33.54 -18.16 0.44
C GLU A 477 33.58 -19.68 0.31
N THR A 478 33.31 -20.18 -0.87
CA THR A 478 33.45 -21.60 -1.20
C THR A 478 34.65 -21.79 -2.12
N SER A 479 35.53 -22.72 -1.75
CA SER A 479 36.69 -23.09 -2.58
C SER A 479 36.31 -24.10 -3.64
N GLY A 480 36.29 -23.70 -4.90
CA GLY A 480 36.01 -24.58 -6.04
C GLY A 480 37.23 -24.85 -6.91
N LEU A 481 37.09 -25.75 -7.89
CA LEU A 481 38.13 -26.13 -8.86
C LEU A 481 38.70 -24.94 -9.68
N PHE A 482 37.94 -23.82 -9.73
CA PHE A 482 38.31 -22.63 -10.52
C PHE A 482 38.62 -21.40 -9.65
N GLY A 483 38.84 -21.55 -8.34
CA GLY A 483 39.12 -20.48 -7.38
C GLY A 483 38.00 -20.34 -6.32
N ASN A 484 38.21 -19.37 -5.42
CA ASN A 484 37.20 -19.03 -4.41
C ASN A 484 36.04 -18.29 -5.08
N ARG A 485 34.80 -18.65 -4.71
CA ARG A 485 33.58 -18.01 -5.17
C ARG A 485 32.73 -17.69 -3.95
N ALA A 486 32.16 -16.48 -3.93
CA ALA A 486 31.14 -16.14 -2.96
C ALA A 486 29.83 -16.88 -3.31
N GLU A 487 29.25 -17.54 -2.35
CA GLU A 487 27.97 -18.23 -2.48
C GLU A 487 26.97 -17.69 -1.45
N LEU A 488 25.77 -17.41 -1.91
CA LEU A 488 24.68 -16.92 -1.06
C LEU A 488 24.03 -18.08 -0.31
N ILE A 489 23.93 -17.96 1.01
CA ILE A 489 23.24 -18.93 1.85
C ILE A 489 22.13 -18.27 2.65
N TRP A 490 21.08 -19.04 2.94
CA TRP A 490 19.97 -18.69 3.82
C TRP A 490 20.10 -19.43 5.13
N LEU A 491 20.06 -18.71 6.24
CA LEU A 491 20.24 -19.24 7.59
C LEU A 491 18.92 -19.17 8.35
N ASP A 492 18.55 -20.26 8.97
CA ASP A 492 17.57 -20.32 10.05
C ASP A 492 18.28 -20.00 11.37
N THR A 493 17.98 -18.85 11.95
CA THR A 493 18.57 -18.36 13.20
C THR A 493 17.68 -18.59 14.42
N GLY A 494 16.50 -19.20 14.25
CA GLY A 494 15.62 -19.62 15.35
C GLY A 494 16.21 -20.75 16.21
N HIS A 495 17.34 -21.33 15.78
CA HIS A 495 18.08 -22.38 16.49
C HIS A 495 19.50 -21.92 16.80
N SER A 496 20.11 -22.51 17.86
CA SER A 496 21.51 -22.28 18.20
C SER A 496 22.29 -23.62 18.19
N PRO A 497 23.27 -23.81 17.30
CA PRO A 497 23.74 -22.88 16.26
C PRO A 497 22.74 -22.68 15.11
N PRO A 498 22.83 -21.58 14.34
CA PRO A 498 22.05 -21.38 13.13
C PRO A 498 22.25 -22.52 12.12
N THR A 499 21.19 -22.87 11.39
CA THR A 499 21.23 -23.95 10.38
C THR A 499 21.11 -23.38 8.97
N VAL A 500 21.89 -23.93 8.03
CA VAL A 500 21.78 -23.60 6.62
C VAL A 500 20.52 -24.24 6.05
N VAL A 501 19.62 -23.42 5.52
CA VAL A 501 18.37 -23.86 4.91
C VAL A 501 18.56 -24.13 3.41
N SER A 502 19.34 -23.27 2.75
CA SER A 502 19.61 -23.36 1.31
C SER A 502 20.95 -22.72 0.96
N GLU A 503 21.58 -23.25 -0.09
CA GLU A 503 22.81 -22.76 -0.68
C GLU A 503 22.56 -22.44 -2.15
N GLY A 504 22.79 -21.20 -2.58
CA GLY A 504 22.68 -20.74 -3.96
C GLY A 504 21.29 -20.91 -4.64
N LYS A 505 20.26 -21.29 -3.87
CA LYS A 505 18.91 -21.52 -4.42
C LYS A 505 17.86 -20.91 -3.49
N GLU A 506 16.86 -20.24 -4.08
CA GLU A 506 15.71 -19.67 -3.38
C GLU A 506 14.99 -20.72 -2.51
N PRO A 507 14.97 -20.61 -1.17
CA PRO A 507 14.32 -21.58 -0.33
C PRO A 507 12.79 -21.59 -0.55
N GLU A 508 12.18 -22.76 -0.45
CA GLU A 508 10.73 -22.98 -0.56
C GLU A 508 10.05 -22.45 -1.84
N ALA A 509 10.79 -21.86 -2.77
CA ALA A 509 10.25 -21.40 -4.04
C ALA A 509 10.11 -22.56 -5.04
N GLY A 510 8.94 -22.70 -5.67
CA GLY A 510 8.69 -23.70 -6.71
C GLY A 510 9.52 -23.45 -7.98
N LEU A 511 9.80 -24.52 -8.76
CA LEU A 511 10.61 -24.44 -9.99
C LEU A 511 10.08 -23.41 -10.98
N TRP A 512 8.75 -23.33 -11.16
CA TRP A 512 8.13 -22.37 -12.05
C TRP A 512 8.39 -20.91 -11.60
N ARG A 513 8.27 -20.66 -10.31
CA ARG A 513 8.50 -19.32 -9.75
C ARG A 513 9.96 -18.89 -9.86
N ARG A 514 10.90 -19.83 -9.63
CA ARG A 514 12.33 -19.58 -9.88
C ARG A 514 12.61 -19.29 -11.33
N PHE A 515 11.97 -20.03 -12.26
CA PHE A 515 12.09 -19.78 -13.69
C PHE A 515 11.55 -18.39 -14.07
N GLN A 516 10.37 -18.01 -13.56
CA GLN A 516 9.80 -16.68 -13.79
C GLN A 516 10.74 -15.57 -13.31
N ALA A 517 11.24 -15.65 -12.08
CA ALA A 517 12.17 -14.66 -11.52
C ALA A 517 13.46 -14.58 -12.34
N TRP A 518 14.06 -15.71 -12.70
CA TRP A 518 15.24 -15.78 -13.55
C TRP A 518 15.00 -15.16 -14.94
N PHE A 519 13.89 -15.52 -15.59
CA PHE A 519 13.58 -15.01 -16.94
C PHE A 519 13.34 -13.50 -16.93
N ILE A 520 12.57 -13.00 -15.96
CA ILE A 520 12.31 -11.56 -15.82
C ILE A 520 13.59 -10.79 -15.48
N GLY A 521 14.47 -11.36 -14.66
CA GLY A 521 15.78 -10.77 -14.35
C GLY A 521 16.72 -10.58 -15.55
N LEU A 522 16.42 -11.21 -16.70
CA LEU A 522 17.14 -10.97 -17.96
C LEU A 522 16.60 -9.75 -18.74
N LEU A 523 15.45 -9.20 -18.35
CA LEU A 523 14.79 -8.10 -19.06
C LEU A 523 15.15 -6.76 -18.40
N PRO A 524 15.32 -5.68 -19.18
CA PRO A 524 15.60 -4.34 -18.64
C PRO A 524 14.31 -3.67 -18.16
N VAL A 525 13.65 -4.25 -17.15
CA VAL A 525 12.35 -3.78 -16.62
C VAL A 525 12.44 -3.11 -15.25
N GLU A 526 13.63 -2.97 -14.70
CA GLU A 526 13.86 -2.48 -13.33
C GLU A 526 13.23 -1.10 -13.09
N SER A 527 13.33 -0.17 -14.05
CA SER A 527 12.76 1.17 -13.94
C SER A 527 11.22 1.21 -13.90
N LEU A 528 10.57 0.08 -14.19
CA LEU A 528 9.12 -0.06 -14.19
C LEU A 528 8.58 -0.80 -12.94
N LEU A 529 9.51 -1.38 -12.15
CA LEU A 529 9.22 -2.20 -10.96
C LEU A 529 9.23 -1.36 -9.64
#